data_beacb4eabe9ec5a6b1d4013c610b2d55
#
_entry.id   beacb4eabe9ec5a6b1d4013c610b2d55
#
_cell.length_a   1.000
_cell.length_b   1.000
_cell.length_c   1.000
_cell.angle_alpha   90.00
_cell.angle_beta   90.00
_cell.angle_gamma   90.00
#
_symmetry.space_group_name_H-M   'P 1'
#
loop_
_entity.id
_entity.type
_entity.pdbx_description
1 polymer ?
#
loop_
_entity_poly.entity_id
_entity_poly.type
_entity_poly.pdbx_seq_one_letter_code
_entity_poly.pdbx_strand_id
1 'polypeptide(L)'
;MIRKNLQGETVEDGDGGGRVLLGFLLGLAAISAALLVRQTLTPEPVRLLGFTADRLSAALALLVAGVGAVTFRFSLRYLDGEPRRSRFLRLLAFTVGSAYLFMLSTNLLLLFVAWLLTSLGLHELLTFYPDRPEARPPARKKFLISRLGDLALIAAIALIWRDFGTLDLNAVLVAAATDSGGGSGTAIGLLVAVAALTKSAQFPFHSWLPETMESPTPVSALMHAGIINAGGALILRFAPLVARVPEALLLLAVVGTLTFVLGTLAMWAQVKVKRTLAWSTVSQMGFMMVQCGVAAFPAALLHIVGHGCYKAWSFLRSGGLPAFAGPVASTPPARALTLAAVGTALAVPALALASRATGFSPLDSPGELALTAVVALSVGQVWVALLGGRMLGRSDAARKLVGAVAATIGVPVSALALYRGTQAFLAPVVGELPHPDGPLSWAAAVIPVAALAGLAVLHGMLPTLGRSGAGRVFYVHALHGFYLGAAADRVVDGIWRRVVERTKKVNHG
;
A
#
# COMPACT_ATOMS: atom_id res chain seq x y z
N MET A 1 38.05 -10.87 -13.36
CA MET A 1 38.99 -11.02 -12.21
C MET A 1 38.45 -12.13 -11.33
N ILE A 2 39.15 -13.28 -11.30
CA ILE A 2 38.76 -14.43 -10.48
C ILE A 2 39.20 -14.15 -9.04
N ARG A 3 38.23 -13.94 -8.12
CA ARG A 3 38.52 -13.89 -6.68
C ARG A 3 38.37 -15.30 -6.09
N LYS A 4 39.37 -15.80 -5.42
CA LYS A 4 39.28 -17.00 -4.58
C LYS A 4 38.69 -16.62 -3.22
N ASN A 5 37.72 -17.42 -2.72
CA ASN A 5 37.26 -17.29 -1.35
C ASN A 5 38.32 -17.83 -0.38
N LEU A 6 38.14 -17.62 0.92
CA LEU A 6 39.07 -18.09 1.98
C LEU A 6 39.21 -19.63 2.07
N GLN A 7 38.44 -20.39 1.28
CA GLN A 7 38.46 -21.83 1.18
C GLN A 7 39.03 -22.33 -0.17
N GLY A 8 39.55 -21.42 -1.01
CA GLY A 8 40.25 -21.79 -2.27
C GLY A 8 39.31 -22.16 -3.44
N GLU A 9 38.01 -22.06 -3.28
CA GLU A 9 37.05 -22.27 -4.37
C GLU A 9 37.01 -21.06 -5.31
N THR A 10 37.02 -21.32 -6.61
CA THR A 10 36.88 -20.30 -7.64
C THR A 10 35.42 -19.78 -7.60
N VAL A 11 35.22 -18.58 -7.11
CA VAL A 11 33.95 -17.86 -7.30
C VAL A 11 33.93 -17.43 -8.75
N GLU A 12 33.18 -18.14 -9.59
CA GLU A 12 32.87 -17.67 -10.93
C GLU A 12 32.26 -16.29 -10.84
N ASP A 13 32.75 -15.38 -11.63
CA ASP A 13 32.35 -13.97 -11.73
C ASP A 13 30.88 -13.90 -12.24
N GLY A 14 29.92 -14.15 -11.34
CA GLY A 14 28.48 -14.12 -11.61
C GLY A 14 27.93 -12.71 -11.91
N ASP A 15 28.82 -11.76 -12.16
CA ASP A 15 28.47 -10.34 -12.40
C ASP A 15 27.82 -10.13 -13.78
N GLY A 16 28.10 -10.99 -14.77
CA GLY A 16 27.52 -10.92 -16.11
C GLY A 16 26.00 -11.14 -16.11
N GLY A 17 25.53 -12.23 -15.47
CA GLY A 17 24.12 -12.55 -15.36
C GLY A 17 23.32 -11.50 -14.57
N GLY A 18 23.91 -10.96 -13.50
CA GLY A 18 23.31 -9.87 -12.73
C GLY A 18 23.16 -8.58 -13.53
N ARG A 19 24.16 -8.23 -14.37
CA ARG A 19 24.09 -7.05 -15.24
C ARG A 19 23.01 -7.20 -16.33
N VAL A 20 22.88 -8.39 -16.92
CA VAL A 20 21.81 -8.67 -17.92
C VAL A 20 20.43 -8.51 -17.31
N LEU A 21 20.19 -9.08 -16.12
CA LEU A 21 18.91 -8.95 -15.42
C LEU A 21 18.62 -7.50 -15.02
N LEU A 22 19.63 -6.74 -14.58
CA LEU A 22 19.47 -5.31 -14.32
C LEU A 22 19.12 -4.55 -15.60
N GLY A 23 19.81 -4.83 -16.70
CA GLY A 23 19.51 -4.26 -18.02
C GLY A 23 18.08 -4.55 -18.45
N PHE A 24 17.59 -5.77 -18.24
CA PHE A 24 16.19 -6.15 -18.48
C PHE A 24 15.21 -5.30 -17.67
N LEU A 25 15.42 -5.17 -16.34
CA LEU A 25 14.54 -4.37 -15.48
C LEU A 25 14.56 -2.87 -15.83
N LEU A 26 15.73 -2.33 -16.18
CA LEU A 26 15.86 -0.95 -16.67
C LEU A 26 15.15 -0.77 -18.03
N GLY A 27 15.22 -1.77 -18.89
CA GLY A 27 14.48 -1.82 -20.15
C GLY A 27 12.95 -1.77 -19.92
N LEU A 28 12.44 -2.57 -18.98
CA LEU A 28 11.02 -2.52 -18.59
C LEU A 28 10.61 -1.13 -18.07
N ALA A 29 11.46 -0.50 -17.23
CA ALA A 29 11.21 0.84 -16.73
C ALA A 29 11.22 1.89 -17.86
N ALA A 30 12.17 1.80 -18.78
CA ALA A 30 12.27 2.70 -19.93
C ALA A 30 11.06 2.55 -20.89
N ILE A 31 10.64 1.31 -21.18
CA ILE A 31 9.46 1.02 -21.98
C ILE A 31 8.21 1.60 -21.29
N SER A 32 8.05 1.39 -19.98
CA SER A 32 6.90 1.92 -19.23
C SER A 32 6.88 3.45 -19.22
N ALA A 33 8.05 4.10 -19.12
CA ALA A 33 8.17 5.56 -19.20
C ALA A 33 7.78 6.06 -20.60
N ALA A 34 8.26 5.41 -21.65
CA ALA A 34 7.91 5.75 -23.02
C ALA A 34 6.40 5.55 -23.30
N LEU A 35 5.82 4.44 -22.82
CA LEU A 35 4.38 4.19 -22.89
C LEU A 35 3.59 5.26 -22.12
N LEU A 36 4.03 5.66 -20.93
CA LEU A 36 3.38 6.69 -20.14
C LEU A 36 3.40 8.05 -20.86
N VAL A 37 4.55 8.44 -21.40
CA VAL A 37 4.66 9.67 -22.22
C VAL A 37 3.74 9.58 -23.44
N ARG A 38 3.75 8.46 -24.17
CA ARG A 38 2.85 8.25 -25.30
C ARG A 38 1.38 8.41 -24.89
N GLN A 39 0.96 7.82 -23.77
CA GLN A 39 -0.41 7.88 -23.27
C GLN A 39 -0.84 9.29 -22.80
N THR A 40 0.11 10.17 -22.49
CA THR A 40 -0.21 11.58 -22.21
C THR A 40 -0.42 12.39 -23.50
N LEU A 41 0.26 12.01 -24.59
CA LEU A 41 0.16 12.67 -25.90
C LEU A 41 -1.00 12.11 -26.73
N THR A 42 -1.19 10.79 -26.72
CA THR A 42 -2.25 10.08 -27.44
C THR A 42 -2.96 9.13 -26.46
N PRO A 43 -4.20 9.42 -26.05
CA PRO A 43 -4.89 8.65 -25.01
C PRO A 43 -5.32 7.24 -25.43
N GLU A 44 -5.10 6.85 -26.69
CA GLU A 44 -5.44 5.52 -27.19
C GLU A 44 -4.56 4.43 -26.56
N PRO A 45 -5.16 3.41 -25.89
CA PRO A 45 -4.41 2.35 -25.26
C PRO A 45 -3.70 1.44 -26.26
N VAL A 46 -2.48 1.01 -25.95
CA VAL A 46 -1.77 -0.04 -26.71
C VAL A 46 -2.23 -1.39 -26.20
N ARG A 47 -2.80 -2.21 -27.10
CA ARG A 47 -3.31 -3.56 -26.77
C ARG A 47 -2.49 -4.62 -27.48
N LEU A 48 -2.06 -5.65 -26.77
CA LEU A 48 -1.29 -6.77 -27.32
C LEU A 48 -1.55 -8.04 -26.49
N LEU A 49 -2.11 -9.09 -27.11
CA LEU A 49 -2.22 -10.45 -26.56
C LEU A 49 -2.76 -10.51 -25.11
N GLY A 50 -3.80 -9.75 -24.79
CA GLY A 50 -4.40 -9.73 -23.44
C GLY A 50 -3.69 -8.81 -22.44
N PHE A 51 -2.75 -7.99 -22.91
CA PHE A 51 -2.13 -6.90 -22.15
C PHE A 51 -2.60 -5.55 -22.72
N THR A 52 -2.77 -4.59 -21.86
CA THR A 52 -3.12 -3.22 -22.25
C THR A 52 -2.21 -2.22 -21.52
N ALA A 53 -1.54 -1.38 -22.29
CA ALA A 53 -0.84 -0.22 -21.78
C ALA A 53 -1.75 1.00 -21.94
N ASP A 54 -2.42 1.39 -20.89
CA ASP A 54 -3.14 2.64 -20.71
C ASP A 54 -2.43 3.50 -19.66
N ARG A 55 -2.95 4.67 -19.34
CA ARG A 55 -2.33 5.58 -18.35
C ARG A 55 -2.13 4.94 -16.99
N LEU A 56 -3.12 4.21 -16.47
CA LEU A 56 -3.05 3.55 -15.17
C LEU A 56 -2.00 2.45 -15.17
N SER A 57 -2.08 1.53 -16.14
CA SER A 57 -1.15 0.40 -16.22
C SER A 57 0.29 0.84 -16.49
N ALA A 58 0.51 1.85 -17.36
CA ALA A 58 1.84 2.38 -17.63
C ALA A 58 2.47 3.04 -16.39
N ALA A 59 1.68 3.82 -15.62
CA ALA A 59 2.15 4.45 -14.39
C ALA A 59 2.51 3.41 -13.31
N LEU A 60 1.66 2.39 -13.10
CA LEU A 60 1.91 1.33 -12.13
C LEU A 60 3.05 0.40 -12.57
N ALA A 61 3.16 0.08 -13.85
CA ALA A 61 4.26 -0.69 -14.42
C ALA A 61 5.60 0.04 -14.27
N LEU A 62 5.63 1.36 -14.50
CA LEU A 62 6.81 2.20 -14.29
C LEU A 62 7.23 2.19 -12.81
N LEU A 63 6.28 2.31 -11.88
CA LEU A 63 6.56 2.23 -10.44
C LEU A 63 7.19 0.88 -10.08
N VAL A 64 6.59 -0.23 -10.52
CA VAL A 64 7.06 -1.59 -10.22
C VAL A 64 8.43 -1.85 -10.82
N ALA A 65 8.63 -1.52 -12.11
CA ALA A 65 9.91 -1.72 -12.78
C ALA A 65 11.01 -0.79 -12.22
N GLY A 66 10.68 0.47 -11.94
CA GLY A 66 11.62 1.45 -11.36
C GLY A 66 12.07 1.06 -9.95
N VAL A 67 11.14 0.78 -9.05
CA VAL A 67 11.45 0.28 -7.69
C VAL A 67 12.20 -1.06 -7.78
N GLY A 68 11.79 -1.94 -8.69
CA GLY A 68 12.45 -3.22 -8.95
C GLY A 68 13.90 -3.04 -9.38
N ALA A 69 14.19 -2.17 -10.36
CA ALA A 69 15.53 -1.89 -10.84
C ALA A 69 16.43 -1.26 -9.76
N VAL A 70 15.92 -0.30 -8.98
CA VAL A 70 16.64 0.32 -7.85
C VAL A 70 16.97 -0.73 -6.79
N THR A 71 15.99 -1.54 -6.41
CA THR A 71 16.16 -2.61 -5.41
C THR A 71 17.15 -3.67 -5.91
N PHE A 72 17.06 -4.04 -7.19
CA PHE A 72 17.98 -4.99 -7.82
C PHE A 72 19.41 -4.44 -7.85
N ARG A 73 19.60 -3.19 -8.25
CA ARG A 73 20.88 -2.50 -8.23
C ARG A 73 21.50 -2.48 -6.83
N PHE A 74 20.70 -2.21 -5.81
CA PHE A 74 21.13 -2.28 -4.41
C PHE A 74 21.55 -3.69 -4.02
N SER A 75 20.78 -4.71 -4.45
CA SER A 75 21.03 -6.13 -4.14
C SER A 75 22.38 -6.63 -4.65
N LEU A 76 22.85 -6.10 -5.78
CA LEU A 76 24.16 -6.48 -6.36
C LEU A 76 25.32 -6.24 -5.38
N ARG A 77 25.24 -5.17 -4.57
CA ARG A 77 26.24 -4.86 -3.55
C ARG A 77 25.89 -5.43 -2.18
N TYR A 78 24.60 -5.43 -1.84
CA TYR A 78 24.14 -5.90 -0.53
C TYR A 78 24.41 -7.39 -0.30
N LEU A 79 24.38 -8.20 -1.37
CA LEU A 79 24.63 -9.63 -1.34
C LEU A 79 26.04 -10.00 -1.88
N ASP A 80 26.98 -9.07 -1.82
CA ASP A 80 28.36 -9.40 -2.19
C ASP A 80 28.93 -10.44 -1.21
N GLY A 81 29.48 -11.54 -1.75
CA GLY A 81 29.94 -12.68 -0.96
C GLY A 81 28.87 -13.70 -0.53
N GLU A 82 27.58 -13.46 -0.83
CA GLU A 82 26.51 -14.43 -0.53
C GLU A 82 26.56 -15.60 -1.54
N PRO A 83 26.74 -16.86 -1.10
CA PRO A 83 26.85 -18.02 -2.00
C PRO A 83 25.63 -18.22 -2.91
N ARG A 84 24.44 -17.83 -2.44
CA ARG A 84 23.18 -17.96 -3.17
C ARG A 84 22.75 -16.67 -3.91
N ARG A 85 23.68 -15.71 -4.09
CA ARG A 85 23.40 -14.40 -4.74
C ARG A 85 22.68 -14.54 -6.08
N SER A 86 23.15 -15.42 -6.96
CA SER A 86 22.56 -15.62 -8.29
C SER A 86 21.12 -16.15 -8.22
N ARG A 87 20.81 -17.04 -7.27
CA ARG A 87 19.42 -17.49 -7.01
C ARG A 87 18.55 -16.33 -6.56
N PHE A 88 19.04 -15.51 -5.62
CA PHE A 88 18.31 -14.33 -5.13
C PHE A 88 17.96 -13.35 -6.26
N LEU A 89 18.95 -13.01 -7.09
CA LEU A 89 18.78 -12.06 -8.19
C LEU A 89 17.76 -12.56 -9.22
N ARG A 90 17.78 -13.86 -9.57
CA ARG A 90 16.77 -14.46 -10.45
C ARG A 90 15.37 -14.42 -9.85
N LEU A 91 15.22 -14.76 -8.55
CA LEU A 91 13.94 -14.69 -7.85
C LEU A 91 13.41 -13.26 -7.76
N LEU A 92 14.30 -12.29 -7.51
CA LEU A 92 13.95 -10.88 -7.45
C LEU A 92 13.45 -10.40 -8.81
N ALA A 93 14.17 -10.68 -9.90
CA ALA A 93 13.79 -10.32 -11.26
C ALA A 93 12.48 -11.01 -11.68
N PHE A 94 12.31 -12.30 -11.36
CA PHE A 94 11.07 -13.04 -11.58
C PHE A 94 9.88 -12.40 -10.87
N THR A 95 10.05 -12.03 -9.60
CA THR A 95 8.97 -11.42 -8.79
C THR A 95 8.57 -10.04 -9.34
N VAL A 96 9.56 -9.22 -9.72
CA VAL A 96 9.32 -7.92 -10.36
C VAL A 96 8.65 -8.09 -11.72
N GLY A 97 9.13 -9.02 -12.55
CA GLY A 97 8.55 -9.33 -13.86
C GLY A 97 7.10 -9.81 -13.76
N SER A 98 6.79 -10.69 -12.80
CA SER A 98 5.43 -11.15 -12.54
C SER A 98 4.51 -10.01 -12.09
N ALA A 99 4.99 -9.12 -11.20
CA ALA A 99 4.24 -7.94 -10.78
C ALA A 99 4.04 -6.95 -11.93
N TYR A 100 5.03 -6.79 -12.79
CA TYR A 100 4.94 -5.97 -13.99
C TYR A 100 3.87 -6.49 -14.96
N LEU A 101 3.85 -7.79 -15.23
CA LEU A 101 2.83 -8.43 -16.06
C LEU A 101 1.43 -8.27 -15.46
N PHE A 102 1.29 -8.39 -14.13
CA PHE A 102 0.03 -8.14 -13.45
C PHE A 102 -0.51 -6.72 -13.71
N MET A 103 0.35 -5.69 -13.71
CA MET A 103 -0.08 -4.31 -13.96
C MET A 103 -0.61 -4.08 -15.38
N LEU A 104 -0.09 -4.82 -16.36
CA LEU A 104 -0.48 -4.68 -17.78
C LEU A 104 -1.60 -5.62 -18.19
N SER A 105 -1.90 -6.68 -17.42
CA SER A 105 -2.85 -7.71 -17.83
C SER A 105 -4.29 -7.20 -17.84
N THR A 106 -4.98 -7.41 -18.94
CA THR A 106 -6.42 -7.17 -19.11
C THR A 106 -7.19 -8.45 -19.44
N ASN A 107 -6.50 -9.51 -19.85
CA ASN A 107 -7.09 -10.84 -19.79
C ASN A 107 -7.10 -11.33 -18.33
N LEU A 108 -8.28 -11.69 -17.81
CA LEU A 108 -8.49 -12.04 -16.40
C LEU A 108 -7.73 -13.29 -15.97
N LEU A 109 -7.50 -14.28 -16.86
CA LEU A 109 -6.66 -15.45 -16.54
C LEU A 109 -5.18 -15.07 -16.46
N LEU A 110 -4.67 -14.26 -17.40
CA LEU A 110 -3.29 -13.76 -17.35
C LEU A 110 -3.07 -12.90 -16.11
N LEU A 111 -4.04 -12.06 -15.74
CA LEU A 111 -4.04 -11.26 -14.53
C LEU A 111 -3.93 -12.17 -13.30
N PHE A 112 -4.75 -13.23 -13.22
CA PHE A 112 -4.71 -14.19 -12.11
C PHE A 112 -3.37 -14.94 -12.05
N VAL A 113 -2.85 -15.41 -13.18
CA VAL A 113 -1.55 -16.10 -13.22
C VAL A 113 -0.43 -15.18 -12.75
N ALA A 114 -0.35 -13.94 -13.25
CA ALA A 114 0.66 -12.97 -12.83
C ALA A 114 0.53 -12.61 -11.34
N TRP A 115 -0.69 -12.46 -10.82
CA TRP A 115 -0.99 -12.29 -9.39
C TRP A 115 -0.47 -13.47 -8.55
N LEU A 116 -0.71 -14.71 -8.99
CA LEU A 116 -0.24 -15.93 -8.34
C LEU A 116 1.29 -16.02 -8.35
N LEU A 117 1.93 -15.82 -9.51
CA LEU A 117 3.38 -15.86 -9.67
C LEU A 117 4.08 -14.80 -8.81
N THR A 118 3.54 -13.59 -8.72
CA THR A 118 4.06 -12.55 -7.80
C THR A 118 4.02 -13.02 -6.35
N SER A 119 2.95 -13.74 -5.94
CA SER A 119 2.83 -14.29 -4.60
C SER A 119 3.82 -15.41 -4.33
N LEU A 120 4.05 -16.30 -5.30
CA LEU A 120 5.02 -17.39 -5.19
C LEU A 120 6.45 -16.87 -5.16
N GLY A 121 6.80 -15.94 -6.06
CA GLY A 121 8.13 -15.31 -6.06
C GLY A 121 8.46 -14.62 -4.74
N LEU A 122 7.48 -13.88 -4.17
CA LEU A 122 7.67 -13.29 -2.84
C LEU A 122 7.82 -14.35 -1.74
N HIS A 123 7.12 -15.48 -1.80
CA HIS A 123 7.27 -16.55 -0.82
C HIS A 123 8.70 -17.10 -0.80
N GLU A 124 9.27 -17.37 -1.97
CA GLU A 124 10.66 -17.82 -2.14
C GLU A 124 11.67 -16.79 -1.62
N LEU A 125 11.41 -15.50 -1.83
CA LEU A 125 12.26 -14.43 -1.34
C LEU A 125 12.20 -14.28 0.19
N LEU A 126 11.02 -14.48 0.81
CA LEU A 126 10.85 -14.43 2.27
C LEU A 126 11.54 -15.60 2.98
N THR A 127 11.59 -16.76 2.32
CA THR A 127 12.22 -17.98 2.84
C THR A 127 13.65 -18.19 2.28
N PHE A 128 14.27 -17.11 1.78
CA PHE A 128 15.60 -17.18 1.14
C PHE A 128 16.68 -17.77 2.05
N TYR A 129 16.66 -17.47 3.34
CA TYR A 129 17.54 -18.06 4.34
C TYR A 129 16.85 -19.23 5.04
N PRO A 130 17.05 -20.49 4.59
CA PRO A 130 16.38 -21.66 5.14
C PRO A 130 16.82 -21.98 6.58
N ASP A 131 18.02 -21.52 6.95
CA ASP A 131 18.63 -21.73 8.26
C ASP A 131 18.08 -20.81 9.36
N ARG A 132 17.19 -19.88 8.98
CA ARG A 132 16.50 -18.98 9.92
C ARG A 132 15.11 -19.50 10.22
N PRO A 133 14.90 -20.19 11.36
CA PRO A 133 13.59 -20.75 11.72
C PRO A 133 12.51 -19.67 11.88
N GLU A 134 12.90 -18.46 12.30
CA GLU A 134 12.01 -17.32 12.50
C GLU A 134 11.39 -16.77 11.21
N ALA A 135 11.99 -17.05 10.06
CA ALA A 135 11.46 -16.64 8.76
C ALA A 135 10.27 -17.52 8.29
N ARG A 136 10.16 -18.75 8.79
CA ARG A 136 9.16 -19.74 8.34
C ARG A 136 7.72 -19.41 8.76
N PRO A 137 7.42 -19.06 10.03
CA PRO A 137 6.05 -18.79 10.47
C PRO A 137 5.38 -17.65 9.68
N PRO A 138 5.97 -16.44 9.52
CA PRO A 138 5.35 -15.38 8.75
C PRO A 138 5.19 -15.72 7.27
N ALA A 139 6.12 -16.48 6.69
CA ALA A 139 6.01 -16.91 5.29
C ALA A 139 4.86 -17.93 5.09
N ARG A 140 4.65 -18.87 6.02
CA ARG A 140 3.49 -19.79 6.02
C ARG A 140 2.18 -19.05 6.18
N LYS A 141 2.12 -18.11 7.13
CA LYS A 141 0.97 -17.24 7.37
C LYS A 141 0.60 -16.48 6.10
N LYS A 142 1.58 -15.80 5.49
CA LYS A 142 1.41 -15.11 4.21
C LYS A 142 0.94 -16.04 3.11
N PHE A 143 1.49 -17.25 3.02
CA PHE A 143 1.10 -18.23 2.00
C PHE A 143 -0.38 -18.60 2.11
N LEU A 144 -0.88 -18.98 3.29
CA LEU A 144 -2.28 -19.35 3.51
C LEU A 144 -3.24 -18.18 3.26
N ILE A 145 -2.90 -16.98 3.75
CA ILE A 145 -3.69 -15.77 3.51
C ILE A 145 -3.76 -15.47 2.01
N SER A 146 -2.67 -15.64 1.28
CA SER A 146 -2.66 -15.45 -0.17
C SER A 146 -3.59 -16.41 -0.90
N ARG A 147 -3.71 -17.68 -0.44
CA ARG A 147 -4.67 -18.67 -1.03
C ARG A 147 -6.12 -18.22 -0.89
N LEU A 148 -6.46 -17.59 0.24
CA LEU A 148 -7.80 -17.02 0.42
C LEU A 148 -8.09 -15.92 -0.63
N GLY A 149 -7.14 -15.03 -0.86
CA GLY A 149 -7.25 -14.00 -1.89
C GLY A 149 -7.32 -14.55 -3.31
N ASP A 150 -6.56 -15.62 -3.59
CA ASP A 150 -6.60 -16.30 -4.88
C ASP A 150 -7.97 -16.97 -5.13
N LEU A 151 -8.56 -17.60 -4.09
CA LEU A 151 -9.90 -18.16 -4.17
C LEU A 151 -10.97 -17.11 -4.41
N ALA A 152 -10.87 -15.96 -3.73
CA ALA A 152 -11.79 -14.85 -3.96
C ALA A 152 -11.67 -14.30 -5.40
N LEU A 153 -10.44 -14.12 -5.90
CA LEU A 153 -10.22 -13.58 -7.24
C LEU A 153 -10.68 -14.56 -8.33
N ILE A 154 -10.39 -15.86 -8.19
CA ILE A 154 -10.84 -16.85 -9.20
C ILE A 154 -12.37 -17.00 -9.17
N ALA A 155 -13.01 -16.90 -8.01
CA ALA A 155 -14.46 -16.90 -7.89
C ALA A 155 -15.08 -15.65 -8.58
N ALA A 156 -14.49 -14.47 -8.40
CA ALA A 156 -14.89 -13.25 -9.11
C ALA A 156 -14.77 -13.44 -10.64
N ILE A 157 -13.65 -13.99 -11.12
CA ILE A 157 -13.43 -14.29 -12.54
C ILE A 157 -14.46 -15.27 -13.09
N ALA A 158 -14.81 -16.33 -12.33
CA ALA A 158 -15.82 -17.29 -12.72
C ALA A 158 -17.22 -16.66 -12.84
N LEU A 159 -17.58 -15.76 -11.92
CA LEU A 159 -18.84 -15.00 -12.01
C LEU A 159 -18.83 -14.03 -13.20
N ILE A 160 -17.72 -13.34 -13.45
CA ILE A 160 -17.56 -12.46 -14.62
C ILE A 160 -17.72 -13.27 -15.91
N TRP A 161 -17.04 -14.43 -16.02
CA TRP A 161 -17.18 -15.28 -17.18
C TRP A 161 -18.63 -15.73 -17.40
N ARG A 162 -19.32 -16.13 -16.32
CA ARG A 162 -20.72 -16.55 -16.38
C ARG A 162 -21.65 -15.43 -16.84
N ASP A 163 -21.46 -14.21 -16.32
CA ASP A 163 -22.39 -13.09 -16.52
C ASP A 163 -22.10 -12.32 -17.83
N PHE A 164 -20.84 -12.22 -18.24
CA PHE A 164 -20.42 -11.42 -19.41
C PHE A 164 -19.91 -12.28 -20.60
N GLY A 165 -19.68 -13.58 -20.41
CA GLY A 165 -19.20 -14.48 -21.48
C GLY A 165 -17.79 -14.19 -22.01
N THR A 166 -17.01 -13.32 -21.33
CA THR A 166 -15.67 -12.91 -21.76
C THR A 166 -14.69 -12.81 -20.60
N LEU A 167 -13.40 -13.03 -20.91
CA LEU A 167 -12.28 -12.83 -19.98
C LEU A 167 -11.50 -11.54 -20.29
N ASP A 168 -11.91 -10.76 -21.26
CA ASP A 168 -11.35 -9.43 -21.53
C ASP A 168 -11.96 -8.41 -20.56
N LEU A 169 -11.17 -7.96 -19.59
CA LEU A 169 -11.60 -6.99 -18.58
C LEU A 169 -12.08 -5.69 -19.23
N ASN A 170 -11.48 -5.23 -20.32
CA ASN A 170 -11.95 -4.01 -20.98
C ASN A 170 -13.37 -4.15 -21.51
N ALA A 171 -13.68 -5.30 -22.13
CA ALA A 171 -15.04 -5.60 -22.60
C ALA A 171 -16.03 -5.71 -21.42
N VAL A 172 -15.62 -6.33 -20.31
CA VAL A 172 -16.42 -6.42 -19.05
C VAL A 172 -16.72 -5.02 -18.49
N LEU A 173 -15.71 -4.13 -18.43
CA LEU A 173 -15.90 -2.79 -17.87
C LEU A 173 -16.83 -1.93 -18.75
N VAL A 174 -16.76 -2.06 -20.07
CA VAL A 174 -17.67 -1.39 -21.01
C VAL A 174 -19.10 -1.93 -20.83
N ALA A 175 -19.28 -3.24 -20.77
CA ALA A 175 -20.60 -3.86 -20.58
C ALA A 175 -21.22 -3.49 -19.20
N ALA A 176 -20.40 -3.48 -18.14
CA ALA A 176 -20.84 -3.05 -16.82
C ALA A 176 -21.25 -1.56 -16.76
N ALA A 177 -20.66 -0.71 -17.60
CA ALA A 177 -21.04 0.69 -17.68
C ALA A 177 -22.45 0.92 -18.29
N THR A 178 -22.88 0.01 -19.19
CA THR A 178 -24.19 0.07 -19.89
C THR A 178 -25.30 -0.72 -19.20
N ASP A 179 -25.08 -1.15 -17.96
CA ASP A 179 -26.02 -2.00 -17.18
C ASP A 179 -26.39 -3.36 -17.86
N SER A 180 -25.56 -3.77 -18.82
CA SER A 180 -25.74 -5.03 -19.58
C SER A 180 -25.21 -6.25 -18.80
N GLY A 181 -24.89 -6.09 -17.51
CA GLY A 181 -24.28 -7.14 -16.66
C GLY A 181 -25.30 -7.98 -15.93
N GLY A 182 -25.01 -9.27 -15.78
CA GLY A 182 -25.82 -10.22 -15.01
C GLY A 182 -25.94 -9.86 -13.52
N GLY A 183 -26.87 -10.51 -12.80
CA GLY A 183 -27.24 -10.21 -11.41
C GLY A 183 -26.16 -10.40 -10.33
N SER A 184 -24.89 -10.64 -10.68
CA SER A 184 -23.79 -10.93 -9.73
C SER A 184 -22.90 -9.74 -9.41
N GLY A 185 -23.22 -8.55 -9.85
CA GLY A 185 -22.37 -7.36 -9.69
C GLY A 185 -21.89 -7.12 -8.25
N THR A 186 -22.80 -7.21 -7.28
CA THR A 186 -22.46 -7.10 -5.84
C THR A 186 -21.50 -8.21 -5.39
N ALA A 187 -21.72 -9.44 -5.77
CA ALA A 187 -20.83 -10.56 -5.40
C ALA A 187 -19.44 -10.40 -6.03
N ILE A 188 -19.36 -9.98 -7.30
CA ILE A 188 -18.09 -9.72 -7.99
C ILE A 188 -17.34 -8.59 -7.27
N GLY A 189 -18.00 -7.47 -6.98
CA GLY A 189 -17.39 -6.34 -6.27
C GLY A 189 -16.85 -6.72 -4.89
N LEU A 190 -17.62 -7.48 -4.10
CA LEU A 190 -17.18 -7.97 -2.79
C LEU A 190 -16.03 -8.95 -2.88
N LEU A 191 -16.03 -9.88 -3.84
CA LEU A 191 -14.94 -10.85 -4.03
C LEU A 191 -13.64 -10.15 -4.47
N VAL A 192 -13.71 -9.17 -5.36
CA VAL A 192 -12.57 -8.33 -5.75
C VAL A 192 -12.04 -7.54 -4.55
N ALA A 193 -12.93 -6.97 -3.72
CA ALA A 193 -12.54 -6.28 -2.49
C ALA A 193 -11.83 -7.23 -1.51
N VAL A 194 -12.36 -8.43 -1.27
CA VAL A 194 -11.72 -9.45 -0.40
C VAL A 194 -10.34 -9.84 -0.94
N ALA A 195 -10.20 -10.08 -2.24
CA ALA A 195 -8.91 -10.38 -2.86
C ALA A 195 -7.89 -9.24 -2.63
N ALA A 196 -8.31 -8.00 -2.80
CA ALA A 196 -7.46 -6.83 -2.56
C ALA A 196 -7.04 -6.68 -1.09
N LEU A 197 -7.98 -6.89 -0.15
CA LEU A 197 -7.73 -6.82 1.29
C LEU A 197 -6.70 -7.85 1.76
N THR A 198 -6.79 -9.09 1.27
CA THR A 198 -5.83 -10.15 1.61
C THR A 198 -4.43 -9.84 1.07
N LYS A 199 -4.33 -9.29 -0.15
CA LYS A 199 -3.04 -8.98 -0.79
C LYS A 199 -2.34 -7.80 -0.12
N SER A 200 -3.10 -6.79 0.32
CA SER A 200 -2.56 -5.57 0.91
C SER A 200 -2.46 -5.61 2.43
N ALA A 201 -2.37 -6.80 3.02
CA ALA A 201 -2.18 -7.02 4.46
C ALA A 201 -3.17 -6.21 5.33
N GLN A 202 -4.46 -6.31 5.02
CA GLN A 202 -5.51 -5.68 5.81
C GLN A 202 -5.94 -6.55 6.99
N PHE A 203 -6.52 -5.95 8.01
CA PHE A 203 -7.14 -6.69 9.10
C PHE A 203 -8.22 -7.65 8.55
N PRO A 204 -8.30 -8.90 9.04
CA PRO A 204 -7.44 -9.57 10.05
C PRO A 204 -6.16 -10.18 9.46
N PHE A 205 -5.87 -10.01 8.18
CA PHE A 205 -4.81 -10.67 7.41
C PHE A 205 -3.44 -9.94 7.42
N HIS A 206 -3.23 -8.97 8.31
CA HIS A 206 -2.07 -8.07 8.30
C HIS A 206 -0.84 -8.60 9.02
N SER A 207 -1.01 -9.53 9.97
CA SER A 207 0.01 -9.85 10.98
C SER A 207 1.31 -10.43 10.43
N TRP A 208 1.27 -11.09 9.26
CA TRP A 208 2.48 -11.64 8.63
C TRP A 208 3.48 -10.54 8.23
N LEU A 209 3.01 -9.34 7.88
CA LEU A 209 3.83 -8.29 7.29
C LEU A 209 4.87 -7.72 8.28
N PRO A 210 4.52 -7.32 9.53
CA PRO A 210 5.49 -6.84 10.51
C PRO A 210 6.45 -7.92 11.03
N GLU A 211 6.18 -9.18 10.77
CA GLU A 211 6.99 -10.32 11.22
C GLU A 211 8.04 -10.75 10.18
N THR A 212 8.00 -10.23 8.94
CA THR A 212 8.93 -10.62 7.86
C THR A 212 10.31 -9.95 7.93
N MET A 213 10.77 -9.56 9.13
CA MET A 213 12.01 -8.77 9.30
C MET A 213 13.30 -9.57 9.09
N GLU A 214 13.22 -10.90 9.08
CA GLU A 214 14.37 -11.79 8.83
C GLU A 214 14.77 -11.88 7.35
N SER A 215 13.91 -11.41 6.46
CA SER A 215 14.23 -11.35 5.03
C SER A 215 15.30 -10.29 4.73
N PRO A 216 16.10 -10.47 3.66
CA PRO A 216 17.06 -9.46 3.21
C PRO A 216 16.40 -8.09 3.00
N THR A 217 17.12 -7.01 3.35
CA THR A 217 16.61 -5.63 3.21
C THR A 217 16.03 -5.31 1.81
N PRO A 218 16.64 -5.76 0.69
CA PRO A 218 16.04 -5.59 -0.63
C PRO A 218 14.65 -6.22 -0.78
N VAL A 219 14.41 -7.38 -0.16
CA VAL A 219 13.08 -8.02 -0.16
C VAL A 219 12.07 -7.14 0.56
N SER A 220 12.45 -6.61 1.72
CA SER A 220 11.60 -5.68 2.46
C SER A 220 11.27 -4.43 1.62
N ALA A 221 12.27 -3.84 0.95
CA ALA A 221 12.06 -2.69 0.08
C ALA A 221 11.08 -3.01 -1.06
N LEU A 222 11.29 -4.10 -1.82
CA LEU A 222 10.40 -4.50 -2.91
C LEU A 222 8.98 -4.82 -2.41
N MET A 223 8.87 -5.55 -1.31
CA MET A 223 7.60 -5.98 -0.73
C MET A 223 6.76 -4.78 -0.31
N HIS A 224 7.33 -3.89 0.49
CA HIS A 224 6.62 -2.73 1.05
C HIS A 224 6.38 -1.60 0.05
N ALA A 225 7.21 -1.49 -1.00
CA ALA A 225 7.09 -0.43 -2.00
C ALA A 225 6.30 -0.85 -3.25
N GLY A 226 6.34 -2.13 -3.63
CA GLY A 226 5.75 -2.64 -4.87
C GLY A 226 4.61 -3.63 -4.63
N ILE A 227 4.92 -4.79 -4.08
CA ILE A 227 4.03 -5.96 -4.09
C ILE A 227 2.78 -5.75 -3.23
N ILE A 228 2.90 -5.09 -2.09
CA ILE A 228 1.78 -4.83 -1.17
C ILE A 228 0.73 -3.90 -1.78
N ASN A 229 1.10 -3.07 -2.73
CA ASN A 229 0.22 -2.15 -3.43
C ASN A 229 -0.69 -2.85 -4.45
N ALA A 230 -0.43 -4.13 -4.76
CA ALA A 230 -1.17 -4.87 -5.79
C ALA A 230 -2.68 -4.97 -5.49
N GLY A 231 -3.10 -4.97 -4.21
CA GLY A 231 -4.53 -4.92 -3.88
C GLY A 231 -5.17 -3.59 -4.29
N GLY A 232 -4.52 -2.46 -4.00
CA GLY A 232 -4.99 -1.14 -4.47
C GLY A 232 -4.99 -1.03 -5.99
N ALA A 233 -3.94 -1.55 -6.66
CA ALA A 233 -3.88 -1.62 -8.12
C ALA A 233 -5.03 -2.47 -8.71
N LEU A 234 -5.39 -3.59 -8.07
CA LEU A 234 -6.54 -4.39 -8.45
C LEU A 234 -7.84 -3.59 -8.35
N ILE A 235 -8.08 -2.91 -7.22
CA ILE A 235 -9.28 -2.07 -7.05
C ILE A 235 -9.32 -0.94 -8.08
N LEU A 236 -8.20 -0.25 -8.34
CA LEU A 236 -8.13 0.80 -9.37
C LEU A 236 -8.45 0.25 -10.76
N ARG A 237 -8.01 -0.96 -11.09
CA ARG A 237 -8.30 -1.60 -12.38
C ARG A 237 -9.76 -2.00 -12.51
N PHE A 238 -10.41 -2.39 -11.42
CA PHE A 238 -11.82 -2.73 -11.34
C PHE A 238 -12.71 -1.56 -10.87
N ALA A 239 -12.16 -0.33 -10.81
CA ALA A 239 -12.89 0.83 -10.27
C ALA A 239 -14.26 1.06 -10.93
N PRO A 240 -14.43 0.96 -12.28
CA PRO A 240 -15.73 1.15 -12.90
C PRO A 240 -16.82 0.16 -12.44
N LEU A 241 -16.39 -1.04 -12.01
CA LEU A 241 -17.30 -2.08 -11.48
C LEU A 241 -17.48 -1.92 -9.96
N VAL A 242 -16.39 -1.74 -9.21
CA VAL A 242 -16.42 -1.64 -7.74
C VAL A 242 -17.16 -0.38 -7.27
N ALA A 243 -17.03 0.75 -7.98
CA ALA A 243 -17.72 1.99 -7.67
C ALA A 243 -19.27 1.89 -7.71
N ARG A 244 -19.80 0.87 -8.41
CA ARG A 244 -21.25 0.59 -8.50
C ARG A 244 -21.75 -0.32 -7.38
N VAL A 245 -20.89 -0.75 -6.46
CA VAL A 245 -21.20 -1.69 -5.38
C VAL A 245 -20.94 -1.01 -4.02
N PRO A 246 -21.93 -0.30 -3.45
CA PRO A 246 -21.75 0.42 -2.19
C PRO A 246 -21.31 -0.47 -1.02
N GLU A 247 -21.71 -1.76 -1.02
CA GLU A 247 -21.31 -2.74 -0.02
C GLU A 247 -19.80 -3.05 -0.10
N ALA A 248 -19.23 -3.12 -1.30
CA ALA A 248 -17.81 -3.33 -1.50
C ALA A 248 -17.00 -2.08 -1.08
N LEU A 249 -17.51 -0.90 -1.39
CA LEU A 249 -16.91 0.36 -0.95
C LEU A 249 -16.93 0.48 0.58
N LEU A 250 -18.06 0.17 1.22
CA LEU A 250 -18.16 0.17 2.68
C LEU A 250 -17.21 -0.85 3.31
N LEU A 251 -17.12 -2.08 2.76
CA LEU A 251 -16.18 -3.09 3.21
C LEU A 251 -14.74 -2.58 3.18
N LEU A 252 -14.33 -1.97 2.06
CA LEU A 252 -12.99 -1.38 1.91
C LEU A 252 -12.76 -0.25 2.92
N ALA A 253 -13.73 0.65 3.11
CA ALA A 253 -13.64 1.76 4.04
C ALA A 253 -13.52 1.29 5.50
N VAL A 254 -14.38 0.36 5.94
CA VAL A 254 -14.40 -0.15 7.33
C VAL A 254 -13.15 -0.95 7.64
N VAL A 255 -12.80 -1.94 6.81
CA VAL A 255 -11.61 -2.76 7.02
C VAL A 255 -10.33 -1.92 6.88
N GLY A 256 -10.30 -1.00 5.91
CA GLY A 256 -9.21 -0.04 5.74
C GLY A 256 -9.03 0.85 6.97
N THR A 257 -10.13 1.40 7.53
CA THR A 257 -10.11 2.23 8.74
C THR A 257 -9.58 1.45 9.95
N LEU A 258 -10.10 0.24 10.17
CA LEU A 258 -9.65 -0.61 11.26
C LEU A 258 -8.15 -0.92 11.14
N THR A 259 -7.68 -1.26 9.95
CA THR A 259 -6.28 -1.52 9.66
C THR A 259 -5.42 -0.27 9.87
N PHE A 260 -5.86 0.87 9.39
CA PHE A 260 -5.19 2.15 9.54
C PHE A 260 -5.03 2.53 11.01
N VAL A 261 -6.09 2.42 11.81
CA VAL A 261 -6.06 2.72 13.25
C VAL A 261 -5.11 1.78 13.99
N LEU A 262 -5.31 0.47 13.87
CA LEU A 262 -4.48 -0.53 14.55
C LEU A 262 -3.02 -0.43 14.12
N GLY A 263 -2.76 -0.25 12.82
CA GLY A 263 -1.42 -0.08 12.28
C GLY A 263 -0.72 1.17 12.81
N THR A 264 -1.43 2.29 12.92
CA THR A 264 -0.91 3.55 13.47
C THR A 264 -0.56 3.41 14.96
N LEU A 265 -1.46 2.84 15.75
CA LEU A 265 -1.25 2.63 17.18
C LEU A 265 -0.06 1.70 17.44
N ALA A 266 0.03 0.60 16.69
CA ALA A 266 1.16 -0.31 16.80
C ALA A 266 2.46 0.34 16.33
N MET A 267 2.45 1.14 15.25
CA MET A 267 3.61 1.90 14.74
C MET A 267 4.18 2.85 15.81
N TRP A 268 3.33 3.59 16.52
CA TRP A 268 3.78 4.53 17.56
C TRP A 268 4.48 3.84 18.74
N ALA A 269 4.19 2.58 18.98
CA ALA A 269 4.79 1.80 20.06
C ALA A 269 6.13 1.14 19.68
N GLN A 270 6.49 1.07 18.37
CA GLN A 270 7.69 0.34 17.94
C GLN A 270 8.99 1.10 18.22
N VAL A 271 10.02 0.35 18.63
CA VAL A 271 11.38 0.86 18.89
C VAL A 271 12.36 0.53 17.75
N LYS A 272 12.13 -0.55 17.01
CA LYS A 272 13.00 -1.00 15.91
C LYS A 272 12.59 -0.36 14.59
N VAL A 273 13.51 0.35 13.93
CA VAL A 273 13.25 1.11 12.69
C VAL A 273 12.52 0.29 11.62
N LYS A 274 13.02 -0.90 11.28
CA LYS A 274 12.37 -1.75 10.27
C LYS A 274 10.96 -2.16 10.68
N ARG A 275 10.73 -2.44 11.97
CA ARG A 275 9.42 -2.82 12.49
C ARG A 275 8.45 -1.64 12.49
N THR A 276 8.93 -0.44 12.82
CA THR A 276 8.17 0.81 12.67
C THR A 276 7.77 1.03 11.21
N LEU A 277 8.71 0.85 10.26
CA LEU A 277 8.43 0.96 8.83
C LEU A 277 7.40 -0.06 8.33
N ALA A 278 7.43 -1.28 8.86
CA ALA A 278 6.46 -2.33 8.50
C ALA A 278 5.06 -2.01 9.04
N TRP A 279 4.92 -1.62 10.30
CA TRP A 279 3.63 -1.19 10.86
C TRP A 279 3.11 0.09 10.18
N SER A 280 4.01 1.01 9.83
CA SER A 280 3.68 2.16 9.01
C SER A 280 3.13 1.74 7.64
N THR A 281 3.62 0.64 7.05
CA THR A 281 3.06 0.11 5.80
C THR A 281 1.66 -0.47 6.02
N VAL A 282 1.43 -1.24 7.09
CA VAL A 282 0.08 -1.74 7.45
C VAL A 282 -0.90 -0.57 7.56
N SER A 283 -0.54 0.47 8.32
CA SER A 283 -1.35 1.68 8.48
C SER A 283 -1.64 2.35 7.13
N GLN A 284 -0.61 2.60 6.31
CA GLN A 284 -0.76 3.29 5.03
C GLN A 284 -1.56 2.47 4.00
N MET A 285 -1.41 1.13 3.99
CA MET A 285 -2.26 0.28 3.17
C MET A 285 -3.73 0.29 3.63
N GLY A 286 -3.97 0.38 4.95
CA GLY A 286 -5.31 0.64 5.49
C GLY A 286 -5.88 1.95 4.96
N PHE A 287 -5.10 3.04 5.02
CA PHE A 287 -5.51 4.34 4.50
C PHE A 287 -5.75 4.34 2.97
N MET A 288 -4.94 3.61 2.20
CA MET A 288 -5.17 3.38 0.77
C MET A 288 -6.52 2.68 0.52
N MET A 289 -6.88 1.66 1.32
CA MET A 289 -8.17 0.99 1.19
C MET A 289 -9.34 1.92 1.59
N VAL A 290 -9.15 2.82 2.56
CA VAL A 290 -10.12 3.90 2.84
C VAL A 290 -10.33 4.77 1.60
N GLN A 291 -9.25 5.21 0.93
CA GLN A 291 -9.36 6.03 -0.28
C GLN A 291 -10.13 5.29 -1.40
N CYS A 292 -9.90 3.99 -1.56
CA CYS A 292 -10.71 3.16 -2.47
C CYS A 292 -12.17 3.06 -2.00
N GLY A 293 -12.39 2.88 -0.69
CA GLY A 293 -13.73 2.71 -0.11
C GLY A 293 -14.60 3.96 -0.14
N VAL A 294 -14.00 5.15 -0.17
CA VAL A 294 -14.73 6.41 -0.39
C VAL A 294 -14.75 6.81 -1.87
N ALA A 295 -14.45 5.90 -2.78
CA ALA A 295 -14.34 6.11 -4.22
C ALA A 295 -13.35 7.21 -4.65
N ALA A 296 -12.44 7.65 -3.78
CA ALA A 296 -11.39 8.61 -4.09
C ALA A 296 -10.20 7.94 -4.82
N PHE A 297 -10.46 7.27 -5.95
CA PHE A 297 -9.48 6.50 -6.71
C PHE A 297 -8.27 7.32 -7.18
N PRO A 298 -8.40 8.61 -7.57
CA PRO A 298 -7.24 9.45 -7.86
C PRO A 298 -6.30 9.58 -6.66
N ALA A 299 -6.84 9.74 -5.44
CA ALA A 299 -6.05 9.78 -4.23
C ALA A 299 -5.36 8.44 -3.94
N ALA A 300 -6.03 7.30 -4.21
CA ALA A 300 -5.44 5.97 -4.05
C ALA A 300 -4.26 5.75 -5.01
N LEU A 301 -4.34 6.21 -6.28
CA LEU A 301 -3.21 6.14 -7.22
C LEU A 301 -2.03 6.99 -6.76
N LEU A 302 -2.28 8.24 -6.34
CA LEU A 302 -1.23 9.11 -5.78
C LEU A 302 -0.58 8.47 -4.56
N HIS A 303 -1.39 7.84 -3.70
CA HIS A 303 -0.90 7.12 -2.53
C HIS A 303 0.01 5.96 -2.94
N ILE A 304 -0.40 5.11 -3.87
CA ILE A 304 0.40 3.97 -4.35
C ILE A 304 1.77 4.44 -4.84
N VAL A 305 1.80 5.50 -5.68
CA VAL A 305 3.05 6.02 -6.25
C VAL A 305 3.93 6.64 -5.16
N GLY A 306 3.38 7.56 -4.37
CA GLY A 306 4.13 8.26 -3.32
C GLY A 306 4.63 7.31 -2.22
N HIS A 307 3.75 6.40 -1.75
CA HIS A 307 4.09 5.37 -0.78
C HIS A 307 5.17 4.42 -1.30
N GLY A 308 5.04 3.96 -2.57
CA GLY A 308 6.01 3.07 -3.18
C GLY A 308 7.41 3.67 -3.21
N CYS A 309 7.56 4.89 -3.73
CA CYS A 309 8.84 5.60 -3.75
C CYS A 309 9.40 5.85 -2.34
N TYR A 310 8.57 6.34 -1.42
CA TYR A 310 8.97 6.63 -0.05
C TYR A 310 9.43 5.39 0.71
N LYS A 311 8.70 4.27 0.59
CA LYS A 311 9.05 3.02 1.28
C LYS A 311 10.29 2.34 0.72
N ALA A 312 10.47 2.34 -0.61
CA ALA A 312 11.71 1.86 -1.21
C ALA A 312 12.91 2.60 -0.63
N TRP A 313 12.87 3.93 -0.65
CA TRP A 313 13.92 4.77 -0.08
C TRP A 313 14.15 4.50 1.41
N SER A 314 13.07 4.45 2.22
CA SER A 314 13.16 4.28 3.68
C SER A 314 13.78 2.95 4.08
N PHE A 315 13.37 1.83 3.43
CA PHE A 315 13.92 0.51 3.72
C PHE A 315 15.38 0.40 3.27
N LEU A 316 15.72 0.85 2.05
CA LEU A 316 17.08 0.77 1.54
C LEU A 316 18.06 1.62 2.38
N ARG A 317 17.59 2.74 2.95
CA ARG A 317 18.39 3.61 3.82
C ARG A 317 18.44 3.14 5.29
N SER A 318 17.61 2.21 5.71
CA SER A 318 17.45 1.84 7.13
C SER A 318 18.72 1.36 7.83
N GLY A 319 19.72 0.87 7.09
CA GLY A 319 21.02 0.43 7.64
C GLY A 319 21.99 1.57 7.98
N GLY A 320 21.76 2.80 7.49
CA GLY A 320 22.62 3.97 7.72
C GLY A 320 22.06 4.98 8.72
N LEU A 321 20.99 4.64 9.45
CA LEU A 321 20.41 5.53 10.44
C LEU A 321 21.24 5.52 11.74
N PRO A 322 21.46 6.69 12.40
CA PRO A 322 22.14 6.74 13.69
C PRO A 322 21.34 5.95 14.74
N ALA A 323 22.08 5.27 15.64
CA ALA A 323 21.50 4.39 16.66
C ALA A 323 20.60 5.11 17.68
N PHE A 324 20.69 6.44 17.78
CA PHE A 324 19.98 7.23 18.78
C PHE A 324 19.60 8.61 18.23
N ALA A 325 18.29 8.87 18.17
CA ALA A 325 17.77 10.25 18.15
C ALA A 325 17.38 10.59 19.59
N GLY A 326 17.93 11.66 20.13
CA GLY A 326 17.64 12.12 21.50
C GLY A 326 16.14 12.34 21.75
N PRO A 327 15.73 12.52 23.02
CA PRO A 327 14.32 12.67 23.36
C PRO A 327 13.70 13.88 22.64
N VAL A 328 12.63 13.61 21.88
CA VAL A 328 11.84 14.68 21.26
C VAL A 328 11.04 15.38 22.35
N ALA A 329 11.16 16.71 22.47
CA ALA A 329 10.38 17.48 23.43
C ALA A 329 8.87 17.29 23.14
N SER A 330 8.15 16.77 24.14
CA SER A 330 6.71 16.54 24.04
C SER A 330 5.93 17.85 24.13
N THR A 331 4.96 18.03 23.25
CA THR A 331 4.01 19.15 23.32
C THR A 331 3.00 18.90 24.43
N PRO A 332 2.70 19.87 25.30
CA PRO A 332 1.61 19.73 26.27
C PRO A 332 0.27 19.44 25.57
N PRO A 333 -0.56 18.51 26.08
CA PRO A 333 -1.78 18.09 25.39
C PRO A 333 -2.74 19.21 25.03
N ALA A 334 -3.02 20.11 25.97
CA ALA A 334 -3.90 21.26 25.72
C ALA A 334 -3.40 22.09 24.53
N ARG A 335 -2.09 22.37 24.47
CA ARG A 335 -1.47 23.13 23.37
C ARG A 335 -1.55 22.34 22.06
N ALA A 336 -1.30 21.03 22.08
CA ALA A 336 -1.38 20.19 20.87
C ALA A 336 -2.79 20.17 20.31
N LEU A 337 -3.81 19.98 21.16
CA LEU A 337 -5.21 19.99 20.76
C LEU A 337 -5.67 21.36 20.23
N THR A 338 -5.27 22.45 20.92
CA THR A 338 -5.56 23.81 20.45
C THR A 338 -4.95 24.09 19.09
N LEU A 339 -3.66 23.75 18.88
CA LEU A 339 -2.99 23.96 17.60
C LEU A 339 -3.64 23.11 16.50
N ALA A 340 -4.00 21.85 16.79
CA ALA A 340 -4.69 20.99 15.85
C ALA A 340 -6.07 21.60 15.46
N ALA A 341 -6.85 22.04 16.42
CA ALA A 341 -8.17 22.64 16.19
C ALA A 341 -8.06 23.95 15.38
N VAL A 342 -7.15 24.86 15.76
CA VAL A 342 -6.91 26.11 15.05
C VAL A 342 -6.44 25.87 13.62
N GLY A 343 -5.44 24.99 13.42
CA GLY A 343 -4.95 24.66 12.08
C GLY A 343 -6.01 24.03 11.19
N THR A 344 -6.86 23.13 11.75
CA THR A 344 -7.99 22.52 11.04
C THR A 344 -9.04 23.57 10.67
N ALA A 345 -9.40 24.46 11.60
CA ALA A 345 -10.37 25.53 11.35
C ALA A 345 -9.89 26.51 10.26
N LEU A 346 -8.59 26.89 10.30
CA LEU A 346 -7.99 27.77 9.29
C LEU A 346 -7.86 27.09 7.92
N ALA A 347 -7.80 25.76 7.87
CA ALA A 347 -7.80 25.01 6.62
C ALA A 347 -9.13 25.11 5.86
N VAL A 348 -10.27 25.34 6.54
CA VAL A 348 -11.60 25.39 5.90
C VAL A 348 -11.69 26.49 4.84
N PRO A 349 -11.40 27.78 5.14
CA PRO A 349 -11.43 28.83 4.12
C PRO A 349 -10.35 28.61 3.04
N ALA A 350 -9.18 28.07 3.40
CA ALA A 350 -8.13 27.74 2.43
C ALA A 350 -8.59 26.63 1.46
N LEU A 351 -9.30 25.61 1.95
CA LEU A 351 -9.91 24.57 1.13
C LEU A 351 -11.00 25.14 0.20
N ALA A 352 -11.86 26.03 0.71
CA ALA A 352 -12.87 26.68 -0.11
C ALA A 352 -12.24 27.49 -1.26
N LEU A 353 -11.15 28.20 -0.99
CA LEU A 353 -10.38 28.91 -2.02
C LEU A 353 -9.71 27.97 -3.00
N ALA A 354 -9.05 26.92 -2.51
CA ALA A 354 -8.40 25.91 -3.34
C ALA A 354 -9.43 25.15 -4.20
N SER A 355 -10.61 24.84 -3.67
CA SER A 355 -11.73 24.22 -4.41
C SER A 355 -12.16 25.09 -5.59
N ARG A 356 -12.35 26.38 -5.38
CA ARG A 356 -12.68 27.33 -6.47
C ARG A 356 -11.57 27.41 -7.52
N ALA A 357 -10.31 27.46 -7.09
CA ALA A 357 -9.17 27.57 -7.99
C ALA A 357 -8.93 26.31 -8.82
N THR A 358 -9.24 25.13 -8.30
CA THR A 358 -9.03 23.82 -8.97
C THR A 358 -10.30 23.28 -9.65
N GLY A 359 -11.46 23.89 -9.47
CA GLY A 359 -12.74 23.37 -9.91
C GLY A 359 -13.16 22.08 -9.19
N PHE A 360 -12.65 21.85 -7.96
CA PHE A 360 -13.05 20.72 -7.14
C PHE A 360 -14.27 21.08 -6.31
N SER A 361 -15.27 20.19 -6.28
CA SER A 361 -16.51 20.39 -5.51
C SER A 361 -16.55 19.44 -4.31
N PRO A 362 -16.31 19.90 -3.09
CA PRO A 362 -16.29 19.04 -1.90
C PRO A 362 -17.62 18.38 -1.59
N LEU A 363 -18.73 18.91 -2.11
CA LEU A 363 -20.10 18.48 -1.80
C LEU A 363 -20.73 17.60 -2.89
N ASP A 364 -20.01 17.28 -3.95
CA ASP A 364 -20.53 16.43 -5.04
C ASP A 364 -20.71 14.98 -4.60
N SER A 365 -19.95 14.52 -3.58
CA SER A 365 -20.13 13.20 -3.02
C SER A 365 -19.64 13.10 -1.56
N PRO A 366 -20.14 12.11 -0.78
CA PRO A 366 -19.63 11.83 0.57
C PRO A 366 -18.12 11.59 0.59
N GLY A 367 -17.57 10.95 -0.46
CA GLY A 367 -16.13 10.66 -0.59
C GLY A 367 -15.29 11.93 -0.77
N GLU A 368 -15.74 12.89 -1.56
CA GLU A 368 -15.04 14.18 -1.75
C GLU A 368 -15.09 15.04 -0.49
N LEU A 369 -16.21 15.00 0.24
CA LEU A 369 -16.30 15.61 1.56
C LEU A 369 -15.32 14.95 2.56
N ALA A 370 -15.24 13.63 2.58
CA ALA A 370 -14.28 12.91 3.42
C ALA A 370 -12.83 13.28 3.06
N LEU A 371 -12.47 13.35 1.77
CA LEU A 371 -11.15 13.80 1.33
C LEU A 371 -10.84 15.21 1.83
N THR A 372 -11.78 16.13 1.71
CA THR A 372 -11.66 17.51 2.20
C THR A 372 -11.41 17.55 3.70
N ALA A 373 -12.19 16.77 4.48
CA ALA A 373 -12.02 16.67 5.92
C ALA A 373 -10.65 16.10 6.32
N VAL A 374 -10.16 15.08 5.60
CA VAL A 374 -8.81 14.51 5.80
C VAL A 374 -7.72 15.55 5.55
N VAL A 375 -7.84 16.35 4.50
CA VAL A 375 -6.88 17.43 4.22
C VAL A 375 -6.92 18.49 5.32
N ALA A 376 -8.10 18.91 5.80
CA ALA A 376 -8.22 19.85 6.90
C ALA A 376 -7.57 19.35 8.19
N LEU A 377 -7.84 18.11 8.58
CA LEU A 377 -7.22 17.45 9.76
C LEU A 377 -5.70 17.36 9.61
N SER A 378 -5.20 17.10 8.39
CA SER A 378 -3.76 17.05 8.10
C SER A 378 -3.08 18.40 8.32
N VAL A 379 -3.70 19.51 7.92
CA VAL A 379 -3.20 20.87 8.21
C VAL A 379 -3.12 21.10 9.73
N GLY A 380 -4.14 20.68 10.49
CA GLY A 380 -4.09 20.72 11.96
C GLY A 380 -2.89 19.99 12.55
N GLN A 381 -2.53 18.81 12.04
CA GLN A 381 -1.34 18.08 12.48
C GLN A 381 -0.02 18.76 12.07
N VAL A 382 0.03 19.43 10.93
CA VAL A 382 1.18 20.26 10.52
C VAL A 382 1.38 21.41 11.50
N TRP A 383 0.31 22.06 11.97
CA TRP A 383 0.39 23.10 13.00
C TRP A 383 0.97 22.55 14.31
N VAL A 384 0.55 21.38 14.76
CA VAL A 384 1.12 20.73 15.94
C VAL A 384 2.61 20.43 15.73
N ALA A 385 2.99 19.89 14.58
CA ALA A 385 4.39 19.55 14.28
C ALA A 385 5.31 20.77 14.25
N LEU A 386 4.87 21.89 13.66
CA LEU A 386 5.67 23.10 13.54
C LEU A 386 5.69 23.94 14.81
N LEU A 387 4.55 24.11 15.48
CA LEU A 387 4.38 25.06 16.58
C LEU A 387 4.34 24.40 17.97
N GLY A 388 4.20 23.07 18.03
CA GLY A 388 4.10 22.32 19.30
C GLY A 388 5.40 22.30 20.10
N GLY A 389 6.56 22.24 19.43
CA GLY A 389 7.87 22.13 20.06
C GLY A 389 8.33 23.39 20.79
N ARG A 390 9.50 23.32 21.43
CA ARG A 390 10.15 24.49 22.06
C ARG A 390 10.48 25.56 21.02
N MET A 391 10.20 26.80 21.35
CA MET A 391 10.61 27.97 20.58
C MET A 391 11.94 28.47 21.12
N LEU A 392 12.98 28.54 20.28
CA LEU A 392 14.35 28.93 20.64
C LEU A 392 14.59 30.46 20.54
N GLY A 393 13.51 31.25 20.48
CA GLY A 393 13.54 32.67 20.37
C GLY A 393 12.47 33.25 19.43
N ARG A 394 12.40 34.59 19.34
CA ARG A 394 11.39 35.28 18.51
C ARG A 394 11.55 34.99 17.01
N SER A 395 12.76 34.89 16.49
CA SER A 395 13.05 34.61 15.09
C SER A 395 12.64 33.16 14.72
N ASP A 396 12.84 32.20 15.61
CA ASP A 396 12.42 30.81 15.43
C ASP A 396 10.89 30.67 15.45
N ALA A 397 10.25 31.38 16.41
CA ALA A 397 8.78 31.42 16.49
C ALA A 397 8.15 32.05 15.23
N ALA A 398 8.69 33.17 14.74
CA ALA A 398 8.21 33.79 13.51
C ALA A 398 8.36 32.88 12.28
N ARG A 399 9.53 32.26 12.11
CA ARG A 399 9.77 31.31 11.00
C ARG A 399 8.82 30.12 11.03
N LYS A 400 8.57 29.53 12.20
CA LYS A 400 7.64 28.40 12.37
C LYS A 400 6.20 28.82 12.11
N LEU A 401 5.80 30.01 12.55
CA LEU A 401 4.48 30.57 12.28
C LEU A 401 4.27 30.81 10.78
N VAL A 402 5.25 31.44 10.11
CA VAL A 402 5.20 31.62 8.65
C VAL A 402 5.09 30.27 7.93
N GLY A 403 5.85 29.26 8.37
CA GLY A 403 5.73 27.89 7.85
C GLY A 403 4.36 27.27 8.06
N ALA A 404 3.75 27.47 9.23
CA ALA A 404 2.41 26.95 9.53
C ALA A 404 1.32 27.64 8.68
N VAL A 405 1.42 28.97 8.52
CA VAL A 405 0.50 29.75 7.66
C VAL A 405 0.68 29.36 6.18
N ALA A 406 1.91 29.22 5.71
CA ALA A 406 2.19 28.77 4.35
C ALA A 406 1.65 27.36 4.09
N ALA A 407 1.76 26.44 5.07
CA ALA A 407 1.19 25.11 4.98
C ALA A 407 -0.34 25.11 4.96
N THR A 408 -0.98 26.07 5.66
CA THR A 408 -2.45 26.21 5.67
C THR A 408 -3.01 26.47 4.27
N ILE A 409 -2.27 27.14 3.41
CA ILE A 409 -2.67 27.39 2.02
C ILE A 409 -2.07 26.32 1.10
N GLY A 410 -0.79 26.03 1.26
CA GLY A 410 -0.04 25.16 0.35
C GLY A 410 -0.51 23.71 0.36
N VAL A 411 -0.87 23.15 1.53
CA VAL A 411 -1.34 21.76 1.63
C VAL A 411 -2.69 21.57 0.93
N PRO A 412 -3.75 22.38 1.18
CA PRO A 412 -5.00 22.27 0.43
C PRO A 412 -4.84 22.46 -1.08
N VAL A 413 -4.13 23.50 -1.50
CA VAL A 413 -3.94 23.79 -2.93
C VAL A 413 -3.22 22.64 -3.64
N SER A 414 -2.11 22.16 -3.06
CA SER A 414 -1.35 21.06 -3.67
C SER A 414 -2.15 19.75 -3.64
N ALA A 415 -2.86 19.43 -2.56
CA ALA A 415 -3.66 18.21 -2.44
C ALA A 415 -4.78 18.19 -3.48
N LEU A 416 -5.56 19.27 -3.60
CA LEU A 416 -6.67 19.33 -4.55
C LEU A 416 -6.19 19.43 -6.00
N ALA A 417 -5.12 20.17 -6.28
CA ALA A 417 -4.52 20.23 -7.62
C ALA A 417 -4.01 18.87 -8.08
N LEU A 418 -3.29 18.15 -7.20
CA LEU A 418 -2.82 16.79 -7.48
C LEU A 418 -3.99 15.81 -7.66
N TYR A 419 -5.03 15.91 -6.82
CA TYR A 419 -6.23 15.08 -6.95
C TYR A 419 -6.90 15.31 -8.31
N ARG A 420 -7.18 16.58 -8.69
CA ARG A 420 -7.81 16.93 -9.97
C ARG A 420 -6.93 16.55 -11.17
N GLY A 421 -5.62 16.79 -11.09
CA GLY A 421 -4.67 16.36 -12.11
C GLY A 421 -4.67 14.85 -12.30
N THR A 422 -4.73 14.09 -11.19
CA THR A 422 -4.79 12.61 -11.26
C THR A 422 -6.16 12.13 -11.72
N GLN A 423 -7.25 12.82 -11.37
CA GLN A 423 -8.59 12.53 -11.90
C GLN A 423 -8.62 12.70 -13.42
N ALA A 424 -8.12 13.81 -13.93
CA ALA A 424 -8.00 14.05 -15.37
C ALA A 424 -7.06 13.04 -16.08
N PHE A 425 -6.01 12.62 -15.39
CA PHE A 425 -5.10 11.57 -15.87
C PHE A 425 -5.80 10.21 -15.98
N LEU A 426 -6.65 9.85 -15.02
CA LEU A 426 -7.37 8.58 -14.99
C LEU A 426 -8.63 8.56 -15.85
N ALA A 427 -9.26 9.70 -16.12
CA ALA A 427 -10.55 9.78 -16.83
C ALA A 427 -10.61 8.95 -18.13
N PRO A 428 -9.59 8.91 -19.02
CA PRO A 428 -9.63 8.08 -20.21
C PRO A 428 -9.62 6.57 -19.96
N VAL A 429 -9.25 6.13 -18.73
CA VAL A 429 -9.14 4.71 -18.35
C VAL A 429 -10.38 4.23 -17.62
N VAL A 430 -10.85 5.02 -16.66
CA VAL A 430 -11.93 4.62 -15.75
C VAL A 430 -13.30 5.19 -16.17
N GLY A 431 -13.31 6.13 -17.12
CA GLY A 431 -14.52 6.82 -17.54
C GLY A 431 -15.12 7.70 -16.44
N GLU A 432 -16.38 8.05 -16.60
CA GLU A 432 -17.17 8.70 -15.56
C GLU A 432 -17.60 7.64 -14.52
N LEU A 433 -17.07 7.77 -13.33
CA LEU A 433 -17.44 6.89 -12.23
C LEU A 433 -18.72 7.39 -11.56
N PRO A 434 -19.61 6.49 -11.14
CA PRO A 434 -20.77 6.90 -10.35
C PRO A 434 -20.30 7.55 -9.04
N HIS A 435 -20.99 8.60 -8.64
CA HIS A 435 -20.85 9.20 -7.32
C HIS A 435 -21.89 8.55 -6.39
N PRO A 436 -21.52 7.44 -5.71
CA PRO A 436 -22.50 6.75 -4.90
C PRO A 436 -22.95 7.67 -3.77
N ASP A 437 -24.25 7.94 -3.71
CA ASP A 437 -24.90 8.71 -2.66
C ASP A 437 -25.95 7.81 -1.98
N GLY A 438 -25.86 7.69 -0.66
CA GLY A 438 -26.74 6.83 0.10
C GLY A 438 -26.16 6.49 1.48
N PRO A 439 -26.94 5.81 2.34
CA PRO A 439 -26.51 5.52 3.72
C PRO A 439 -25.17 4.78 3.83
N LEU A 440 -24.91 3.83 2.94
CA LEU A 440 -23.64 3.07 2.93
C LEU A 440 -22.46 3.95 2.53
N SER A 441 -22.64 4.86 1.57
CA SER A 441 -21.60 5.79 1.11
C SER A 441 -21.29 6.84 2.18
N TRP A 442 -22.31 7.35 2.87
CA TRP A 442 -22.12 8.23 4.03
C TRP A 442 -21.40 7.50 5.17
N ALA A 443 -21.76 6.24 5.47
CA ALA A 443 -21.02 5.44 6.45
C ALA A 443 -19.55 5.24 6.05
N ALA A 444 -19.30 4.92 4.78
CA ALA A 444 -17.94 4.77 4.23
C ALA A 444 -17.10 6.05 4.34
N ALA A 445 -17.73 7.24 4.28
CA ALA A 445 -17.09 8.54 4.41
C ALA A 445 -16.87 8.95 5.87
N VAL A 446 -17.89 8.82 6.73
CA VAL A 446 -17.87 9.31 8.11
C VAL A 446 -16.96 8.48 9.02
N ILE A 447 -17.00 7.14 8.89
CA ILE A 447 -16.22 6.22 9.74
C ILE A 447 -14.71 6.53 9.71
N PRO A 448 -14.03 6.64 8.55
CA PRO A 448 -12.60 6.93 8.53
C PRO A 448 -12.26 8.35 8.98
N VAL A 449 -13.11 9.36 8.70
CA VAL A 449 -12.90 10.74 9.16
C VAL A 449 -12.97 10.82 10.67
N ALA A 450 -13.98 10.20 11.29
CA ALA A 450 -14.12 10.13 12.74
C ALA A 450 -12.93 9.40 13.39
N ALA A 451 -12.50 8.30 12.79
CA ALA A 451 -11.32 7.53 13.26
C ALA A 451 -10.04 8.37 13.18
N LEU A 452 -9.82 9.10 12.08
CA LEU A 452 -8.67 9.99 11.91
C LEU A 452 -8.69 11.15 12.93
N ALA A 453 -9.84 11.77 13.16
CA ALA A 453 -10.00 12.79 14.18
C ALA A 453 -9.72 12.23 15.59
N GLY A 454 -10.22 11.04 15.89
CA GLY A 454 -9.93 10.33 17.14
C GLY A 454 -8.43 10.03 17.33
N LEU A 455 -7.73 9.58 16.28
CA LEU A 455 -6.28 9.37 16.30
C LEU A 455 -5.52 10.69 16.50
N ALA A 456 -5.98 11.79 15.90
CA ALA A 456 -5.37 13.10 16.08
C ALA A 456 -5.47 13.59 17.53
N VAL A 457 -6.64 13.41 18.17
CA VAL A 457 -6.85 13.69 19.59
C VAL A 457 -5.95 12.80 20.45
N LEU A 458 -5.97 11.49 20.21
CA LEU A 458 -5.16 10.52 20.96
C LEU A 458 -3.66 10.85 20.84
N HIS A 459 -3.18 11.21 19.65
CA HIS A 459 -1.78 11.63 19.44
C HIS A 459 -1.41 12.83 20.30
N GLY A 460 -2.28 13.83 20.40
CA GLY A 460 -2.09 14.97 21.29
C GLY A 460 -2.05 14.59 22.79
N MET A 461 -2.73 13.50 23.17
CA MET A 461 -2.81 13.03 24.58
C MET A 461 -1.71 12.04 24.97
N LEU A 462 -0.91 11.52 24.01
CA LEU A 462 0.13 10.52 24.31
C LEU A 462 1.06 10.89 25.46
N PRO A 463 1.51 12.16 25.64
CA PRO A 463 2.41 12.53 26.74
C PRO A 463 1.82 12.33 28.15
N THR A 464 0.49 12.45 28.28
CA THR A 464 -0.20 12.22 29.57
C THR A 464 -0.55 10.76 29.76
N LEU A 465 -1.02 10.09 28.71
CA LEU A 465 -1.36 8.67 28.73
C LEU A 465 -0.15 7.82 29.11
N GLY A 466 1.04 8.11 28.57
CA GLY A 466 2.27 7.36 28.89
C GLY A 466 2.67 7.39 30.36
N ARG A 467 2.16 8.34 31.15
CA ARG A 467 2.39 8.45 32.61
C ARG A 467 1.39 7.65 33.45
N SER A 468 0.26 7.26 32.89
CA SER A 468 -0.81 6.52 33.59
C SER A 468 -0.56 5.00 33.57
N GLY A 469 -1.15 4.28 34.52
CA GLY A 469 -1.16 2.81 34.54
C GLY A 469 -1.85 2.25 33.30
N ALA A 470 -3.01 2.78 32.94
CA ALA A 470 -3.77 2.38 31.74
C ALA A 470 -2.98 2.64 30.45
N GLY A 471 -2.27 3.77 30.36
CA GLY A 471 -1.42 4.08 29.20
C GLY A 471 -0.26 3.12 29.05
N ARG A 472 0.34 2.64 30.12
CA ARG A 472 1.38 1.59 30.07
C ARG A 472 0.83 0.25 29.57
N VAL A 473 -0.34 -0.15 30.05
CA VAL A 473 -1.01 -1.37 29.56
C VAL A 473 -1.33 -1.22 28.07
N PHE A 474 -1.91 -0.11 27.66
CA PHE A 474 -2.18 0.18 26.24
C PHE A 474 -0.91 0.13 25.39
N TYR A 475 0.20 0.73 25.86
CA TYR A 475 1.48 0.69 25.15
C TYR A 475 1.98 -0.75 24.93
N VAL A 476 1.89 -1.62 25.93
CA VAL A 476 2.29 -3.04 25.83
C VAL A 476 1.43 -3.75 24.77
N HIS A 477 0.11 -3.53 24.77
CA HIS A 477 -0.77 -4.12 23.77
C HIS A 477 -0.44 -3.62 22.35
N ALA A 478 -0.22 -2.32 22.18
CA ALA A 478 0.15 -1.72 20.90
C ALA A 478 1.52 -2.22 20.41
N LEU A 479 2.51 -2.35 21.31
CA LEU A 479 3.84 -2.87 21.00
C LEU A 479 3.78 -4.30 20.42
N HIS A 480 2.87 -5.13 20.95
CA HIS A 480 2.63 -6.50 20.50
C HIS A 480 1.56 -6.61 19.39
N GLY A 481 1.16 -5.49 18.77
CA GLY A 481 0.15 -5.47 17.71
C GLY A 481 -1.20 -6.04 18.17
N PHE A 482 -1.58 -5.74 19.40
CA PHE A 482 -2.81 -6.20 20.07
C PHE A 482 -2.97 -7.73 20.09
N TYR A 483 -1.84 -8.45 20.03
CA TYR A 483 -1.76 -9.93 20.03
C TYR A 483 -2.49 -10.61 18.85
N LEU A 484 -2.87 -9.85 17.83
CA LEU A 484 -3.58 -10.38 16.65
C LEU A 484 -2.69 -11.34 15.85
N GLY A 485 -1.38 -11.10 15.82
CA GLY A 485 -0.40 -12.02 15.23
C GLY A 485 -0.44 -13.40 15.89
N ALA A 486 -0.39 -13.44 17.22
CA ALA A 486 -0.43 -14.69 17.99
C ALA A 486 -1.75 -15.47 17.83
N ALA A 487 -2.87 -14.76 17.64
CA ALA A 487 -4.14 -15.40 17.34
C ALA A 487 -4.12 -16.03 15.93
N ALA A 488 -3.59 -15.30 14.93
CA ALA A 488 -3.44 -15.81 13.58
C ALA A 488 -2.46 -17.00 13.52
N ASP A 489 -1.35 -16.99 14.29
CA ASP A 489 -0.39 -18.09 14.36
C ASP A 489 -1.06 -19.39 14.86
N ARG A 490 -1.88 -19.31 15.89
CA ARG A 490 -2.62 -20.49 16.40
C ARG A 490 -3.50 -21.15 15.33
N VAL A 491 -4.18 -20.33 14.53
CA VAL A 491 -5.01 -20.84 13.42
C VAL A 491 -4.15 -21.45 12.32
N VAL A 492 -3.10 -20.77 11.89
CA VAL A 492 -2.18 -21.22 10.83
C VAL A 492 -1.47 -22.51 11.24
N ASP A 493 -0.94 -22.57 12.47
CA ASP A 493 -0.26 -23.77 12.97
C ASP A 493 -1.23 -24.96 13.12
N GLY A 494 -2.49 -24.71 13.47
CA GLY A 494 -3.52 -25.73 13.50
C GLY A 494 -3.82 -26.32 12.14
N ILE A 495 -3.95 -25.46 11.11
CA ILE A 495 -4.14 -25.89 9.72
C ILE A 495 -2.90 -26.65 9.22
N TRP A 496 -1.70 -26.10 9.45
CA TRP A 496 -0.45 -26.66 8.96
C TRP A 496 -0.17 -28.05 9.56
N ARG A 497 -0.37 -28.25 10.85
CA ARG A 497 -0.23 -29.56 11.52
C ARG A 497 -1.15 -30.60 10.87
N ARG A 498 -2.43 -30.29 10.64
CA ARG A 498 -3.38 -31.19 9.99
C ARG A 498 -2.95 -31.58 8.57
N VAL A 499 -2.40 -30.64 7.78
CA VAL A 499 -1.90 -30.90 6.43
C VAL A 499 -0.70 -31.84 6.48
N VAL A 500 0.30 -31.54 7.33
CA VAL A 500 1.52 -32.35 7.46
C VAL A 500 1.21 -33.77 7.97
N GLU A 501 0.32 -33.91 8.95
CA GLU A 501 -0.11 -35.23 9.46
C GLU A 501 -0.83 -36.07 8.39
N ARG A 502 -1.68 -35.44 7.56
CA ARG A 502 -2.32 -36.13 6.43
C ARG A 502 -1.31 -36.61 5.39
N THR A 503 -0.33 -35.75 5.04
CA THR A 503 0.72 -36.10 4.07
C THR A 503 1.59 -37.25 4.57
N LYS A 504 1.92 -37.29 5.87
CA LYS A 504 2.65 -38.42 6.47
C LYS A 504 1.86 -39.73 6.43
N LYS A 505 0.56 -39.67 6.68
CA LYS A 505 -0.31 -40.87 6.61
C LYS A 505 -0.45 -41.43 5.18
N VAL A 506 -0.45 -40.55 4.17
CA VAL A 506 -0.52 -40.96 2.74
C VAL A 506 0.81 -41.60 2.27
N ASN A 507 1.96 -41.15 2.80
CA ASN A 507 3.28 -41.68 2.41
C ASN A 507 3.68 -42.95 3.19
N HIS A 508 2.92 -43.39 4.17
CA HIS A 508 3.17 -44.59 4.97
C HIS A 508 2.04 -45.65 4.85
N GLY A 509 1.02 -45.44 4.02
CA GLY A 509 0.01 -46.40 3.59
C GLY A 509 0.19 -46.71 2.11
#